data_575dcc86b3a2e9f86bbe66347eb65316
#
_entry.id   575dcc86b3a2e9f86bbe66347eb65316
#
_cell.length_a   1.000
_cell.length_b   1.000
_cell.length_c   1.000
_cell.angle_alpha   90.00
_cell.angle_beta   90.00
_cell.angle_gamma   90.00
#
_symmetry.space_group_name_H-M   'P 1'
#
loop_
_entity.id
_entity.type
_entity.pdbx_description
1 polymer ?
#
loop_
_entity_poly.entity_id
_entity_poly.type
_entity_poly.pdbx_seq_one_letter_code
_entity_poly.pdbx_strand_id
1 'polypeptide(L)'
;MIGQKARYLYYQKLDVNDWYLLSVIPASVVDNNINGMLFLGYMMLGCCLLGILYLITRIVLMYRNNQKRLEEVALVDEVTGCGSYTRFRLAGGDILKSTKSKYTMVYFNILKFQYINDLYGYDEGNLILVKIAKILNNLLQEKEFCARIQADHFVALLQYDSVTQLKKRAEYMIKNMENAINSNDEAAYRIKMIVGIYLIENYNDRIESMVDRAATVIRDENRHELENCNFYNDNIRQRMYKNKELEDLFEEALHNHEFEVYFQPKYSTKKKRLYGAEALVRWKSSKLGSISPGEFIPVLERSSNIIELDEYVFVITCKQIRKLKV
;
A
#
# COMPACT_ATOMS: atom_id res chain seq x y z
N MET A 1 11.01 -42.49 83.81
CA MET A 1 11.41 -42.82 82.42
C MET A 1 12.41 -41.80 81.98
N ILE A 2 13.71 -42.18 81.95
CA ILE A 2 14.80 -41.31 81.52
C ILE A 2 14.80 -41.35 79.98
N GLY A 3 14.41 -40.27 79.35
CA GLY A 3 14.40 -40.19 77.89
C GLY A 3 15.81 -40.38 77.33
N GLN A 4 16.04 -41.44 76.59
CA GLN A 4 17.26 -41.70 75.83
C GLN A 4 17.36 -40.65 74.74
N LYS A 5 18.22 -39.62 74.93
CA LYS A 5 18.55 -38.67 73.86
C LYS A 5 19.45 -39.41 72.85
N ALA A 6 18.99 -39.48 71.62
CA ALA A 6 19.77 -40.07 70.52
C ALA A 6 21.14 -39.42 70.38
N ARG A 7 22.15 -40.20 70.15
CA ARG A 7 23.55 -39.75 69.96
C ARG A 7 24.14 -40.42 68.75
N TYR A 8 24.90 -39.69 67.92
CA TYR A 8 25.68 -40.24 66.87
C TYR A 8 27.05 -40.68 67.38
N LEU A 9 27.48 -41.89 67.05
CA LEU A 9 28.79 -42.42 67.40
C LEU A 9 29.67 -42.41 66.15
N TYR A 10 30.72 -41.62 66.16
CA TYR A 10 31.74 -41.65 65.13
C TYR A 10 32.96 -42.38 65.66
N TYR A 11 33.51 -43.34 64.92
CA TYR A 11 34.74 -44.03 65.29
C TYR A 11 35.72 -44.00 64.13
N GLN A 12 37.01 -43.83 64.47
CA GLN A 12 38.11 -43.87 63.55
C GLN A 12 39.21 -44.74 64.12
N LYS A 13 39.71 -45.73 63.39
CA LYS A 13 40.83 -46.55 63.75
C LYS A 13 42.10 -45.69 63.66
N LEU A 14 42.96 -45.77 64.66
CA LEU A 14 44.29 -45.11 64.70
C LEU A 14 45.35 -46.10 64.27
N ASP A 15 46.39 -45.63 63.59
CA ASP A 15 47.48 -46.42 63.06
C ASP A 15 48.45 -46.95 64.15
N VAL A 16 48.13 -46.72 65.39
CA VAL A 16 48.97 -47.12 66.53
C VAL A 16 48.12 -48.07 67.39
N ASN A 17 48.66 -49.29 67.62
CA ASN A 17 48.14 -50.28 68.57
C ASN A 17 46.68 -50.70 68.49
N ASP A 18 46.11 -50.70 67.30
CA ASP A 18 44.66 -51.04 67.06
C ASP A 18 43.66 -50.24 67.93
N TRP A 19 44.05 -49.00 68.24
CA TRP A 19 43.18 -48.10 69.00
C TRP A 19 42.11 -47.44 68.11
N TYR A 20 40.99 -47.17 68.72
CA TYR A 20 39.88 -46.48 68.06
C TYR A 20 39.60 -45.16 68.80
N LEU A 21 39.52 -44.07 68.04
CA LEU A 21 39.00 -42.81 68.55
C LEU A 21 37.49 -42.86 68.46
N LEU A 22 36.80 -42.72 69.60
CA LEU A 22 35.36 -42.68 69.70
C LEU A 22 34.90 -41.25 70.01
N SER A 23 34.11 -40.65 69.14
CA SER A 23 33.46 -39.34 69.36
C SER A 23 31.96 -39.56 69.48
N VAL A 24 31.38 -39.06 70.53
CA VAL A 24 29.94 -39.11 70.78
C VAL A 24 29.35 -37.72 70.68
N ILE A 25 28.59 -37.49 69.62
CA ILE A 25 27.97 -36.21 69.34
C ILE A 25 26.48 -36.28 69.64
N PRO A 26 25.90 -35.40 70.46
CA PRO A 26 24.45 -35.36 70.65
C PRO A 26 23.72 -35.14 69.34
N ALA A 27 22.73 -35.97 69.06
CA ALA A 27 21.93 -35.81 67.81
C ALA A 27 21.30 -34.44 67.68
N SER A 28 20.93 -33.80 68.78
CA SER A 28 20.38 -32.45 68.79
C SER A 28 21.28 -31.35 68.24
N VAL A 29 22.62 -31.54 68.33
CA VAL A 29 23.59 -30.57 67.78
C VAL A 29 23.70 -30.71 66.27
N VAL A 30 23.68 -31.96 65.78
CA VAL A 30 23.72 -32.24 64.33
C VAL A 30 22.40 -31.86 63.66
N ASP A 31 21.26 -32.22 64.29
CA ASP A 31 19.93 -31.92 63.76
C ASP A 31 19.65 -30.42 63.72
N ASN A 32 20.05 -29.63 64.74
CA ASN A 32 19.90 -28.18 64.73
C ASN A 32 20.72 -27.48 63.62
N ASN A 33 21.93 -27.95 63.41
CA ASN A 33 22.77 -27.42 62.31
C ASN A 33 22.18 -27.75 60.93
N ILE A 34 21.70 -29.01 60.75
CA ILE A 34 21.08 -29.43 59.50
C ILE A 34 19.78 -28.63 59.25
N ASN A 35 18.94 -28.49 60.26
CA ASN A 35 17.68 -27.73 60.13
C ASN A 35 17.95 -26.22 59.82
N GLY A 36 18.99 -25.63 60.43
CA GLY A 36 19.41 -24.28 60.11
C GLY A 36 19.88 -24.11 58.64
N MET A 37 20.64 -25.11 58.14
CA MET A 37 21.07 -25.11 56.74
C MET A 37 19.93 -25.31 55.77
N LEU A 38 18.98 -26.21 56.09
CA LEU A 38 17.77 -26.41 55.29
C LEU A 38 16.88 -25.17 55.25
N PHE A 39 16.68 -24.49 56.36
CA PHE A 39 15.95 -23.25 56.44
C PHE A 39 16.57 -22.16 55.53
N LEU A 40 17.87 -21.96 55.62
CA LEU A 40 18.58 -21.04 54.74
C LEU A 40 18.44 -21.43 53.27
N GLY A 41 18.53 -22.71 52.94
CA GLY A 41 18.31 -23.23 51.58
C GLY A 41 16.91 -22.93 51.05
N TYR A 42 15.86 -23.16 51.86
CA TYR A 42 14.49 -22.82 51.48
C TYR A 42 14.26 -21.28 51.31
N MET A 43 14.86 -20.47 52.18
CA MET A 43 14.82 -19.02 52.05
C MET A 43 15.48 -18.54 50.74
N MET A 44 16.66 -19.06 50.41
CA MET A 44 17.32 -18.75 49.14
C MET A 44 16.49 -19.20 47.92
N LEU A 45 15.92 -20.45 47.98
CA LEU A 45 15.04 -20.93 46.91
C LEU A 45 13.82 -20.02 46.75
N GLY A 46 13.18 -19.61 47.86
CA GLY A 46 12.05 -18.69 47.82
C GLY A 46 12.43 -17.33 47.21
N CYS A 47 13.56 -16.74 47.57
CA CYS A 47 14.06 -15.52 46.97
C CYS A 47 14.32 -15.67 45.46
N CYS A 48 14.91 -16.79 45.03
CA CYS A 48 15.13 -17.09 43.62
C CYS A 48 13.83 -17.19 42.86
N LEU A 49 12.84 -17.91 43.38
CA LEU A 49 11.51 -18.04 42.76
C LEU A 49 10.79 -16.69 42.64
N LEU A 50 10.86 -15.85 43.68
CA LEU A 50 10.31 -14.49 43.62
C LEU A 50 11.04 -13.61 42.58
N GLY A 51 12.35 -13.74 42.49
CA GLY A 51 13.17 -13.05 41.47
C GLY A 51 12.79 -13.48 40.05
N ILE A 52 12.61 -14.80 39.83
CA ILE A 52 12.17 -15.34 38.53
C ILE A 52 10.75 -14.84 38.21
N LEU A 53 9.83 -14.89 39.16
CA LEU A 53 8.47 -14.41 38.97
C LEU A 53 8.45 -12.90 38.61
N TYR A 54 9.27 -12.10 39.30
CA TYR A 54 9.43 -10.69 38.97
C TYR A 54 9.96 -10.47 37.54
N LEU A 55 10.98 -11.22 37.14
CA LEU A 55 11.53 -11.13 35.78
C LEU A 55 10.49 -11.52 34.73
N ILE A 56 9.75 -12.62 34.95
CA ILE A 56 8.68 -13.03 34.03
C ILE A 56 7.63 -11.95 33.90
N THR A 57 7.16 -11.36 34.98
CA THR A 57 6.18 -10.27 34.95
C THR A 57 6.70 -9.05 34.20
N ARG A 58 7.97 -8.66 34.42
CA ARG A 58 8.62 -7.57 33.68
C ARG A 58 8.70 -7.85 32.19
N ILE A 59 9.08 -9.05 31.79
CA ILE A 59 9.16 -9.47 30.38
C ILE A 59 7.77 -9.43 29.73
N VAL A 60 6.74 -9.96 30.39
CA VAL A 60 5.36 -9.96 29.88
C VAL A 60 4.83 -8.52 29.72
N LEU A 61 5.08 -7.65 30.69
CA LEU A 61 4.68 -6.24 30.61
C LEU A 61 5.42 -5.51 29.48
N MET A 62 6.72 -5.74 29.34
CA MET A 62 7.51 -5.16 28.26
C MET A 62 7.02 -5.65 26.88
N TYR A 63 6.76 -6.95 26.75
CA TYR A 63 6.22 -7.53 25.54
C TYR A 63 4.86 -6.92 25.16
N ARG A 64 3.94 -6.80 26.12
CA ARG A 64 2.63 -6.17 25.91
C ARG A 64 2.75 -4.70 25.49
N ASN A 65 3.63 -3.94 26.11
CA ASN A 65 3.87 -2.54 25.76
C ASN A 65 4.47 -2.42 24.35
N ASN A 66 5.42 -3.27 24.00
CA ASN A 66 6.00 -3.28 22.66
C ASN A 66 4.97 -3.68 21.59
N GLN A 67 4.13 -4.67 21.86
CA GLN A 67 3.02 -5.05 20.97
C GLN A 67 2.06 -3.87 20.73
N LYS A 68 1.60 -3.19 21.78
CA LYS A 68 0.75 -2.02 21.66
C LYS A 68 1.42 -0.90 20.85
N ARG A 69 2.70 -0.65 21.09
CA ARG A 69 3.46 0.36 20.36
C ARG A 69 3.63 0.01 18.88
N LEU A 70 3.86 -1.27 18.56
CA LEU A 70 3.90 -1.75 17.18
C LEU A 70 2.54 -1.65 16.49
N GLU A 71 1.46 -1.95 17.20
CA GLU A 71 0.09 -1.77 16.70
C GLU A 71 -0.21 -0.29 16.45
N GLU A 72 0.10 0.62 17.38
CA GLU A 72 -0.10 2.06 17.21
C GLU A 72 0.68 2.61 16.02
N VAL A 73 1.96 2.26 15.86
CA VAL A 73 2.79 2.67 14.72
C VAL A 73 2.27 2.06 13.41
N ALA A 74 1.77 0.81 13.44
CA ALA A 74 1.24 0.16 12.23
C ALA A 74 -0.15 0.69 11.82
N LEU A 75 -0.93 1.28 12.75
CA LEU A 75 -2.31 1.67 12.50
C LEU A 75 -2.51 3.16 12.23
N VAL A 76 -1.49 3.99 12.43
CA VAL A 76 -1.54 5.44 12.21
C VAL A 76 -0.47 5.84 11.20
N ASP A 77 -0.79 6.73 10.27
CA ASP A 77 0.18 7.31 9.34
C ASP A 77 1.01 8.40 10.06
N GLU A 78 2.32 8.24 10.07
CA GLU A 78 3.24 9.09 10.83
C GLU A 78 3.23 10.56 10.38
N VAL A 79 2.98 10.82 9.10
CA VAL A 79 2.98 12.18 8.54
C VAL A 79 1.66 12.90 8.83
N THR A 80 0.55 12.23 8.58
CA THR A 80 -0.77 12.89 8.59
C THR A 80 -1.55 12.67 9.88
N GLY A 81 -1.18 11.67 10.67
CA GLY A 81 -1.92 11.26 11.87
C GLY A 81 -3.27 10.61 11.59
N CYS A 82 -3.65 10.42 10.33
CA CYS A 82 -4.85 9.65 9.99
C CYS A 82 -4.61 8.14 10.05
N GLY A 83 -5.63 7.33 9.77
CA GLY A 83 -5.46 5.88 9.72
C GLY A 83 -4.43 5.46 8.65
N SER A 84 -3.58 4.49 9.00
CA SER A 84 -2.72 3.83 8.03
C SER A 84 -3.52 2.91 7.12
N TYR A 85 -2.93 2.52 5.99
CA TYR A 85 -3.54 1.52 5.10
C TYR A 85 -3.79 0.17 5.79
N THR A 86 -2.92 -0.22 6.73
CA THR A 86 -3.10 -1.44 7.53
C THR A 86 -4.38 -1.35 8.38
N ARG A 87 -4.61 -0.23 9.07
CA ARG A 87 -5.86 0.01 9.80
C ARG A 87 -7.07 -0.04 8.88
N PHE A 88 -6.96 0.57 7.70
CA PHE A 88 -8.03 0.61 6.73
C PHE A 88 -8.46 -0.80 6.27
N ARG A 89 -7.50 -1.67 5.99
CA ARG A 89 -7.77 -3.05 5.59
C ARG A 89 -8.49 -3.84 6.68
N LEU A 90 -8.04 -3.72 7.92
CA LEU A 90 -8.64 -4.43 9.05
C LEU A 90 -10.05 -3.96 9.33
N ALA A 91 -10.23 -2.65 9.58
CA ALA A 91 -11.53 -2.06 9.89
C ALA A 91 -12.53 -2.19 8.73
N GLY A 92 -12.08 -1.99 7.49
CA GLY A 92 -12.92 -2.13 6.30
C GLY A 92 -13.45 -3.53 6.11
N GLY A 93 -12.60 -4.54 6.31
CA GLY A 93 -13.00 -5.94 6.22
C GLY A 93 -14.10 -6.30 7.25
N ASP A 94 -13.98 -5.81 8.47
CA ASP A 94 -14.96 -6.08 9.53
C ASP A 94 -16.30 -5.38 9.28
N ILE A 95 -16.26 -4.12 8.84
CA ILE A 95 -17.48 -3.36 8.50
C ILE A 95 -18.21 -4.02 7.33
N LEU A 96 -17.51 -4.33 6.25
CA LEU A 96 -18.15 -4.90 5.05
C LEU A 96 -18.78 -6.26 5.30
N LYS A 97 -18.21 -7.09 6.18
CA LYS A 97 -18.79 -8.39 6.56
C LYS A 97 -20.06 -8.28 7.40
N SER A 98 -20.21 -7.19 8.16
CA SER A 98 -21.29 -7.03 9.13
C SER A 98 -22.40 -6.09 8.67
N THR A 99 -22.24 -5.38 7.56
CA THR A 99 -23.15 -4.33 7.12
C THR A 99 -24.24 -4.82 6.16
N LYS A 100 -25.39 -4.11 6.22
CA LYS A 100 -26.44 -4.17 5.19
C LYS A 100 -26.51 -2.90 4.33
N SER A 101 -25.73 -1.88 4.67
CA SER A 101 -25.67 -0.61 3.94
C SER A 101 -24.81 -0.73 2.71
N LYS A 102 -25.08 0.10 1.69
CA LYS A 102 -24.25 0.19 0.51
C LYS A 102 -23.00 1.00 0.79
N TYR A 103 -21.85 0.43 0.46
CA TYR A 103 -20.56 1.09 0.58
C TYR A 103 -19.86 1.23 -0.76
N THR A 104 -19.02 2.23 -0.84
CA THR A 104 -18.15 2.50 -1.98
C THR A 104 -16.73 2.74 -1.53
N MET A 105 -15.78 2.34 -2.37
CA MET A 105 -14.37 2.66 -2.21
C MET A 105 -14.06 3.91 -3.00
N VAL A 106 -13.49 4.92 -2.35
CA VAL A 106 -13.13 6.20 -2.97
C VAL A 106 -11.63 6.41 -2.80
N TYR A 107 -10.93 6.57 -3.91
CA TYR A 107 -9.50 6.76 -3.95
C TYR A 107 -9.19 8.18 -4.39
N PHE A 108 -8.42 8.92 -3.59
CA PHE A 108 -8.05 10.31 -3.82
C PHE A 108 -6.57 10.42 -4.16
N ASN A 109 -6.24 11.31 -5.09
CA ASN A 109 -4.87 11.62 -5.47
C ASN A 109 -4.74 13.11 -5.79
N ILE A 110 -3.55 13.69 -5.53
CA ILE A 110 -3.22 15.06 -5.87
C ILE A 110 -2.47 15.05 -7.21
N LEU A 111 -3.00 15.73 -8.21
CA LEU A 111 -2.33 15.83 -9.51
C LEU A 111 -0.98 16.51 -9.39
N LYS A 112 0.05 15.87 -9.92
CA LYS A 112 1.41 16.43 -10.00
C LYS A 112 2.00 16.80 -8.64
N PHE A 113 1.66 16.07 -7.57
CA PHE A 113 2.16 16.32 -6.21
C PHE A 113 3.69 16.30 -6.12
N GLN A 114 4.34 15.44 -6.92
CA GLN A 114 5.80 15.39 -6.98
C GLN A 114 6.41 16.74 -7.31
N TYR A 115 5.83 17.52 -8.27
CA TYR A 115 6.35 18.84 -8.60
C TYR A 115 6.29 19.84 -7.41
N ILE A 116 5.30 19.67 -6.53
CA ILE A 116 5.22 20.50 -5.32
C ILE A 116 6.39 20.16 -4.40
N ASN A 117 6.67 18.85 -4.18
CA ASN A 117 7.81 18.43 -3.39
C ASN A 117 9.16 18.87 -3.98
N ASP A 118 9.30 18.79 -5.30
CA ASP A 118 10.55 19.16 -6.00
C ASP A 118 10.80 20.67 -5.95
N LEU A 119 9.75 21.50 -6.02
CA LEU A 119 9.88 22.96 -6.05
C LEU A 119 9.85 23.61 -4.66
N TYR A 120 9.04 23.09 -3.73
CA TYR A 120 8.77 23.72 -2.42
C TYR A 120 9.26 22.89 -1.24
N GLY A 121 9.81 21.70 -1.50
CA GLY A 121 10.34 20.79 -0.48
C GLY A 121 9.28 19.86 0.14
N TYR A 122 9.77 18.77 0.75
CA TYR A 122 8.93 17.75 1.38
C TYR A 122 8.15 18.26 2.60
N ASP A 123 8.66 19.27 3.30
CA ASP A 123 7.98 19.85 4.47
C ASP A 123 6.67 20.53 4.06
N GLU A 124 6.69 21.29 2.97
CA GLU A 124 5.47 21.90 2.42
C GLU A 124 4.49 20.86 1.90
N GLY A 125 4.99 19.83 1.19
CA GLY A 125 4.18 18.68 0.78
C GLY A 125 3.52 17.98 1.97
N ASN A 126 4.25 17.75 3.05
CA ASN A 126 3.71 17.15 4.27
C ASN A 126 2.63 18.01 4.92
N LEU A 127 2.76 19.35 4.95
CA LEU A 127 1.74 20.27 5.44
C LEU A 127 0.44 20.15 4.63
N ILE A 128 0.55 20.04 3.30
CA ILE A 128 -0.60 19.81 2.41
C ILE A 128 -1.29 18.49 2.77
N LEU A 129 -0.53 17.41 2.91
CA LEU A 129 -1.07 16.08 3.24
C LEU A 129 -1.79 16.07 4.61
N VAL A 130 -1.22 16.73 5.61
CA VAL A 130 -1.85 16.89 6.94
C VAL A 130 -3.18 17.65 6.85
N LYS A 131 -3.22 18.75 6.09
CA LYS A 131 -4.46 19.52 5.87
C LYS A 131 -5.53 18.68 5.17
N ILE A 132 -5.17 17.95 4.10
CA ILE A 132 -6.08 17.07 3.37
C ILE A 132 -6.63 15.98 4.28
N ALA A 133 -5.77 15.27 5.02
CA ALA A 133 -6.18 14.24 5.96
C ALA A 133 -7.19 14.75 7.00
N LYS A 134 -6.93 15.94 7.55
CA LYS A 134 -7.84 16.58 8.54
C LYS A 134 -9.19 16.91 7.94
N ILE A 135 -9.22 17.50 6.74
CA ILE A 135 -10.46 17.86 6.06
C ILE A 135 -11.24 16.60 5.67
N LEU A 136 -10.55 15.62 5.08
CA LEU A 136 -11.17 14.36 4.69
C LEU A 136 -11.82 13.68 5.90
N ASN A 137 -11.11 13.58 7.02
CA ASN A 137 -11.62 12.97 8.24
C ASN A 137 -12.83 13.72 8.81
N ASN A 138 -12.86 15.07 8.73
CA ASN A 138 -13.97 15.89 9.20
C ASN A 138 -15.23 15.76 8.31
N LEU A 139 -15.10 15.32 7.07
CA LEU A 139 -16.20 15.13 6.11
C LEU A 139 -16.80 13.73 6.15
N LEU A 140 -16.19 12.81 6.92
CA LEU A 140 -16.69 11.46 7.11
C LEU A 140 -17.90 11.44 8.04
N GLN A 141 -18.81 10.50 7.77
CA GLN A 141 -19.96 10.19 8.60
C GLN A 141 -19.64 9.05 9.57
N GLU A 142 -20.57 8.79 10.49
CA GLU A 142 -20.48 7.62 11.38
C GLU A 142 -20.34 6.33 10.56
N LYS A 143 -19.42 5.45 10.94
CA LYS A 143 -19.07 4.19 10.26
C LYS A 143 -18.38 4.35 8.90
N GLU A 144 -17.94 5.53 8.57
CA GLU A 144 -17.04 5.79 7.47
C GLU A 144 -15.63 6.05 7.99
N PHE A 145 -14.62 5.75 7.19
CA PHE A 145 -13.25 6.03 7.61
C PHE A 145 -12.35 6.17 6.38
N CYS A 146 -11.25 6.85 6.60
CA CYS A 146 -10.23 7.04 5.59
C CYS A 146 -8.85 6.65 6.10
N ALA A 147 -7.94 6.48 5.16
CA ALA A 147 -6.54 6.24 5.43
C ALA A 147 -5.67 6.85 4.34
N ARG A 148 -4.43 7.12 4.68
CA ARG A 148 -3.38 7.37 3.71
C ARG A 148 -2.72 6.04 3.34
N ILE A 149 -2.53 5.81 2.05
CA ILE A 149 -1.88 4.60 1.53
C ILE A 149 -0.38 4.82 1.48
N GLN A 150 0.04 5.82 0.71
CA GLN A 150 1.43 6.27 0.54
C GLN A 150 1.44 7.59 -0.24
N ALA A 151 2.54 8.34 -0.19
CA ALA A 151 2.71 9.61 -0.90
C ALA A 151 1.48 10.53 -0.75
N ASP A 152 0.81 10.88 -1.83
CA ASP A 152 -0.39 11.71 -1.89
C ASP A 152 -1.69 10.90 -2.10
N HIS A 153 -1.63 9.59 -1.89
CA HIS A 153 -2.75 8.69 -2.09
C HIS A 153 -3.54 8.45 -0.80
N PHE A 154 -4.82 8.81 -0.84
CA PHE A 154 -5.77 8.55 0.24
C PHE A 154 -6.89 7.62 -0.24
N VAL A 155 -7.46 6.88 0.68
CA VAL A 155 -8.62 6.01 0.44
C VAL A 155 -9.67 6.25 1.49
N ALA A 156 -10.93 6.22 1.09
CA ALA A 156 -12.07 6.27 2.02
C ALA A 156 -13.09 5.18 1.68
N LEU A 157 -13.69 4.63 2.73
CA LEU A 157 -14.86 3.76 2.65
C LEU A 157 -16.07 4.59 3.04
N LEU A 158 -16.93 4.89 2.08
CA LEU A 158 -18.08 5.77 2.27
C LEU A 158 -19.38 5.01 2.09
N GLN A 159 -20.40 5.39 2.85
CA GLN A 159 -21.77 4.94 2.63
C GLN A 159 -22.46 5.77 1.56
N TYR A 160 -23.39 5.17 0.79
CA TYR A 160 -24.17 5.89 -0.18
C TYR A 160 -25.57 5.29 -0.37
N ASP A 161 -26.53 6.14 -0.67
CA ASP A 161 -27.89 5.73 -1.00
C ASP A 161 -28.11 5.73 -2.53
N SER A 162 -27.60 6.74 -3.22
CA SER A 162 -27.65 6.85 -4.67
C SER A 162 -26.33 7.31 -5.28
N VAL A 163 -26.05 6.85 -6.51
CA VAL A 163 -24.83 7.20 -7.25
C VAL A 163 -24.73 8.70 -7.52
N THR A 164 -25.86 9.36 -7.78
CA THR A 164 -25.91 10.81 -8.03
C THR A 164 -25.53 11.61 -6.78
N GLN A 165 -26.01 11.21 -5.59
CA GLN A 165 -25.63 11.85 -4.33
C GLN A 165 -24.18 11.59 -4.01
N LEU A 166 -23.69 10.37 -4.25
CA LEU A 166 -22.29 10.02 -4.06
C LEU A 166 -21.36 10.89 -4.91
N LYS A 167 -21.67 11.06 -6.21
CA LYS A 167 -20.87 11.94 -7.11
C LYS A 167 -20.80 13.36 -6.56
N LYS A 168 -21.95 13.95 -6.22
CA LYS A 168 -22.02 15.30 -5.64
C LYS A 168 -21.21 15.41 -4.33
N ARG A 169 -21.29 14.37 -3.49
CA ARG A 169 -20.55 14.35 -2.22
C ARG A 169 -19.04 14.27 -2.46
N ALA A 170 -18.59 13.41 -3.38
CA ALA A 170 -17.17 13.30 -3.74
C ALA A 170 -16.65 14.62 -4.33
N GLU A 171 -17.39 15.27 -5.23
CA GLU A 171 -17.07 16.60 -5.78
C GLU A 171 -17.00 17.66 -4.67
N TYR A 172 -17.92 17.64 -3.71
CA TYR A 172 -17.90 18.51 -2.55
C TYR A 172 -16.66 18.30 -1.68
N MET A 173 -16.26 17.04 -1.44
CA MET A 173 -15.05 16.70 -0.68
C MET A 173 -13.80 17.23 -1.40
N ILE A 174 -13.66 17.00 -2.72
CA ILE A 174 -12.58 17.55 -3.53
C ILE A 174 -12.51 19.08 -3.38
N LYS A 175 -13.62 19.76 -3.62
CA LYS A 175 -13.68 21.22 -3.58
C LYS A 175 -13.28 21.79 -2.21
N ASN A 176 -13.66 21.14 -1.12
CA ASN A 176 -13.25 21.59 0.22
C ASN A 176 -11.74 21.42 0.43
N MET A 177 -11.17 20.28 0.00
CA MET A 177 -9.73 20.03 0.12
C MET A 177 -8.92 21.01 -0.76
N GLU A 178 -9.31 21.22 -2.01
CA GLU A 178 -8.68 22.17 -2.92
C GLU A 178 -8.78 23.60 -2.41
N ASN A 179 -9.96 24.04 -1.97
CA ASN A 179 -10.18 25.40 -1.48
C ASN A 179 -9.34 25.68 -0.22
N ALA A 180 -9.27 24.75 0.72
CA ALA A 180 -8.53 24.96 1.95
C ALA A 180 -7.01 25.11 1.75
N ILE A 181 -6.49 24.64 0.64
CA ILE A 181 -5.07 24.78 0.27
C ILE A 181 -4.89 25.96 -0.67
N ASN A 182 -5.75 26.07 -1.69
CA ASN A 182 -5.67 27.08 -2.72
C ASN A 182 -6.11 28.49 -2.28
N SER A 183 -6.77 28.61 -1.11
CA SER A 183 -7.15 29.93 -0.53
C SER A 183 -5.98 30.69 0.11
N ASN A 184 -4.83 30.08 0.24
CA ASN A 184 -3.63 30.77 0.68
C ASN A 184 -3.05 31.57 -0.51
N ASP A 185 -3.31 32.86 -0.55
CA ASP A 185 -2.85 33.75 -1.63
C ASP A 185 -1.32 33.93 -1.68
N GLU A 186 -0.63 33.63 -0.57
CA GLU A 186 0.82 33.63 -0.50
C GLU A 186 1.44 32.34 -1.08
N ALA A 187 0.66 31.25 -1.24
CA ALA A 187 1.16 30.03 -1.83
C ALA A 187 1.36 30.20 -3.35
N ALA A 188 2.59 29.95 -3.80
CA ALA A 188 2.95 30.05 -5.22
C ALA A 188 2.43 28.87 -6.06
N TYR A 189 1.63 27.95 -5.48
CA TYR A 189 1.07 26.77 -6.14
C TYR A 189 -0.45 26.68 -5.96
N ARG A 190 -1.06 25.90 -6.83
CA ARG A 190 -2.45 25.46 -6.72
C ARG A 190 -2.50 23.95 -6.87
N ILE A 191 -3.25 23.28 -6.00
CA ILE A 191 -3.48 21.84 -6.13
C ILE A 191 -4.77 21.58 -6.90
N LYS A 192 -4.76 20.45 -7.60
CA LYS A 192 -5.95 19.85 -8.21
C LYS A 192 -6.02 18.39 -7.77
N MET A 193 -7.19 17.95 -7.32
CA MET A 193 -7.41 16.57 -6.87
C MET A 193 -8.25 15.81 -7.88
N ILE A 194 -8.00 14.52 -7.94
CA ILE A 194 -8.80 13.56 -8.72
C ILE A 194 -9.22 12.41 -7.84
N VAL A 195 -10.38 11.85 -8.18
CA VAL A 195 -11.01 10.78 -7.42
C VAL A 195 -11.47 9.65 -8.33
N GLY A 196 -11.10 8.44 -7.95
CA GLY A 196 -11.63 7.21 -8.52
C GLY A 196 -12.59 6.55 -7.54
N ILE A 197 -13.75 6.15 -8.03
CA ILE A 197 -14.83 5.56 -7.23
C ILE A 197 -15.11 4.14 -7.74
N TYR A 198 -15.10 3.17 -6.82
CA TYR A 198 -15.56 1.82 -7.06
C TYR A 198 -16.80 1.53 -6.21
N LEU A 199 -17.94 1.29 -6.84
CA LEU A 199 -19.15 0.82 -6.18
C LEU A 199 -18.97 -0.65 -5.83
N ILE A 200 -18.99 -0.97 -4.53
CA ILE A 200 -18.73 -2.33 -4.07
C ILE A 200 -19.92 -3.23 -4.39
N GLU A 201 -19.71 -4.18 -5.30
CA GLU A 201 -20.72 -5.14 -5.74
C GLU A 201 -20.66 -6.43 -4.92
N ASN A 202 -19.44 -6.88 -4.60
CA ASN A 202 -19.22 -8.10 -3.83
C ASN A 202 -18.43 -7.78 -2.55
N TYR A 203 -19.09 -7.86 -1.42
CA TYR A 203 -18.54 -7.57 -0.09
C TYR A 203 -17.57 -8.64 0.42
N ASN A 204 -17.47 -9.79 -0.26
CA ASN A 204 -16.50 -10.83 0.05
C ASN A 204 -15.16 -10.64 -0.67
N ASP A 205 -15.06 -9.68 -1.59
CA ASP A 205 -13.80 -9.36 -2.24
C ASP A 205 -12.81 -8.82 -1.20
N ARG A 206 -11.53 -8.98 -1.50
CA ARG A 206 -10.46 -8.41 -0.66
C ARG A 206 -10.46 -6.89 -0.77
N ILE A 207 -10.23 -6.22 0.35
CA ILE A 207 -10.15 -4.73 0.40
C ILE A 207 -9.12 -4.20 -0.59
N GLU A 208 -7.97 -4.88 -0.72
CA GLU A 208 -6.92 -4.49 -1.65
C GLU A 208 -7.43 -4.48 -3.10
N SER A 209 -8.24 -5.46 -3.50
CA SER A 209 -8.81 -5.51 -4.84
C SER A 209 -9.83 -4.39 -5.07
N MET A 210 -10.60 -4.02 -4.06
CA MET A 210 -11.55 -2.91 -4.14
C MET A 210 -10.82 -1.57 -4.27
N VAL A 211 -9.75 -1.38 -3.49
CA VAL A 211 -8.89 -0.20 -3.56
C VAL A 211 -8.21 -0.10 -4.91
N ASP A 212 -7.70 -1.22 -5.46
CA ASP A 212 -7.06 -1.24 -6.77
C ASP A 212 -8.04 -0.89 -7.89
N ARG A 213 -9.29 -1.36 -7.83
CA ARG A 213 -10.32 -0.95 -8.79
C ARG A 213 -10.57 0.56 -8.75
N ALA A 214 -10.68 1.15 -7.56
CA ALA A 214 -10.84 2.60 -7.42
C ALA A 214 -9.59 3.37 -7.93
N ALA A 215 -8.39 2.89 -7.60
CA ALA A 215 -7.13 3.47 -8.06
C ALA A 215 -6.95 3.36 -9.60
N THR A 216 -7.44 2.27 -10.20
CA THR A 216 -7.38 2.04 -11.65
C THR A 216 -8.05 3.17 -12.44
N VAL A 217 -9.14 3.74 -11.92
CA VAL A 217 -9.84 4.88 -12.54
C VAL A 217 -8.94 6.10 -12.69
N ILE A 218 -8.09 6.36 -11.69
CA ILE A 218 -7.16 7.49 -11.71
C ILE A 218 -6.01 7.26 -12.69
N ARG A 219 -5.57 6.03 -12.82
CA ARG A 219 -4.51 5.61 -13.76
C ARG A 219 -4.98 5.54 -15.21
N ASP A 220 -6.30 5.56 -15.46
CA ASP A 220 -6.83 5.57 -16.82
C ASP A 220 -6.56 6.92 -17.50
N GLU A 221 -5.65 6.90 -18.44
CA GLU A 221 -5.20 8.09 -19.18
C GLU A 221 -6.26 8.63 -20.16
N ASN A 222 -7.24 7.82 -20.54
CA ASN A 222 -8.38 8.23 -21.37
C ASN A 222 -9.52 8.86 -20.56
N ARG A 223 -9.33 9.08 -19.24
CA ARG A 223 -10.31 9.84 -18.44
C ARG A 223 -10.48 11.23 -19.04
N HIS A 224 -11.70 11.72 -19.03
CA HIS A 224 -11.95 13.11 -19.41
C HIS A 224 -11.21 14.04 -18.42
N GLU A 225 -10.21 14.77 -18.89
CA GLU A 225 -9.39 15.69 -18.05
C GLU A 225 -10.23 16.74 -17.29
N LEU A 226 -11.46 16.98 -17.73
CA LEU A 226 -12.39 17.91 -17.13
C LEU A 226 -13.15 17.33 -15.91
N GLU A 227 -13.19 16.00 -15.77
CA GLU A 227 -13.90 15.35 -14.67
C GLU A 227 -12.95 14.95 -13.56
N ASN A 228 -13.09 15.57 -12.39
CA ASN A 228 -12.29 15.23 -11.21
C ASN A 228 -12.78 13.98 -10.49
N CYS A 229 -13.96 13.44 -10.87
CA CYS A 229 -14.64 12.34 -10.20
C CYS A 229 -15.12 11.31 -11.23
N ASN A 230 -14.53 10.14 -11.25
CA ASN A 230 -14.83 9.08 -12.21
C ASN A 230 -15.13 7.75 -11.53
N PHE A 231 -16.01 6.97 -12.12
CA PHE A 231 -16.41 5.66 -11.61
C PHE A 231 -15.69 4.53 -12.33
N TYR A 232 -15.31 3.51 -11.56
CA TYR A 232 -14.78 2.27 -12.12
C TYR A 232 -15.83 1.53 -12.92
N ASN A 233 -15.41 1.02 -14.07
CA ASN A 233 -16.12 0.00 -14.83
C ASN A 233 -15.10 -0.99 -15.41
N ASP A 234 -15.51 -2.20 -15.69
CA ASP A 234 -14.62 -3.25 -16.20
C ASP A 234 -13.99 -2.93 -17.56
N ASN A 235 -14.62 -2.07 -18.37
CA ASN A 235 -14.05 -1.62 -19.65
C ASN A 235 -12.74 -0.83 -19.45
N ILE A 236 -12.60 -0.07 -18.34
CA ILE A 236 -11.36 0.65 -18.02
C ILE A 236 -10.22 -0.35 -17.86
N ARG A 237 -10.45 -1.40 -17.09
CA ARG A 237 -9.44 -2.44 -16.83
C ARG A 237 -9.06 -3.20 -18.11
N GLN A 238 -10.05 -3.60 -18.90
CA GLN A 238 -9.81 -4.28 -20.18
C GLN A 238 -9.01 -3.40 -21.13
N ARG A 239 -9.35 -2.10 -21.23
CA ARG A 239 -8.62 -1.14 -22.05
C ARG A 239 -7.17 -0.97 -21.60
N MET A 240 -6.93 -0.88 -20.29
CA MET A 240 -5.55 -0.80 -19.76
C MET A 240 -4.72 -2.03 -20.10
N TYR A 241 -5.29 -3.23 -19.97
CA TYR A 241 -4.60 -4.46 -20.37
C TYR A 241 -4.29 -4.46 -21.87
N LYS A 242 -5.27 -4.08 -22.71
CA LYS A 242 -5.08 -3.99 -24.16
C LYS A 242 -4.01 -2.96 -24.53
N ASN A 243 -4.02 -1.78 -23.90
CA ASN A 243 -2.99 -0.77 -24.14
C ASN A 243 -1.59 -1.29 -23.79
N LYS A 244 -1.46 -1.97 -22.65
CA LYS A 244 -0.17 -2.57 -22.26
C LYS A 244 0.28 -3.66 -23.22
N GLU A 245 -0.64 -4.50 -23.67
CA GLU A 245 -0.35 -5.53 -24.68
C GLU A 245 0.13 -4.93 -26.00
N LEU A 246 -0.49 -3.82 -26.45
CA LEU A 246 -0.05 -3.11 -27.67
C LEU A 246 1.36 -2.51 -27.50
N GLU A 247 1.64 -1.93 -26.34
CA GLU A 247 2.96 -1.39 -26.01
C GLU A 247 4.04 -2.49 -26.02
N ASP A 248 3.76 -3.62 -25.36
CA ASP A 248 4.69 -4.75 -25.25
C ASP A 248 4.94 -5.44 -26.60
N LEU A 249 3.99 -5.39 -27.54
CA LEU A 249 4.11 -5.99 -28.87
C LEU A 249 4.81 -5.06 -29.88
N PHE A 250 4.96 -3.77 -29.60
CA PHE A 250 5.39 -2.76 -30.56
C PHE A 250 6.75 -3.06 -31.19
N GLU A 251 7.78 -3.31 -30.38
CA GLU A 251 9.14 -3.54 -30.86
C GLU A 251 9.20 -4.78 -31.80
N GLU A 252 8.56 -5.88 -31.38
CA GLU A 252 8.48 -7.10 -32.18
C GLU A 252 7.73 -6.85 -33.50
N ALA A 253 6.62 -6.12 -33.45
CA ALA A 253 5.81 -5.78 -34.60
C ALA A 253 6.57 -4.88 -35.61
N LEU A 254 7.34 -3.92 -35.12
CA LEU A 254 8.18 -3.06 -35.96
C LEU A 254 9.26 -3.87 -36.67
N HIS A 255 9.92 -4.76 -35.94
CA HIS A 255 10.96 -5.65 -36.51
C HIS A 255 10.38 -6.64 -37.53
N ASN A 256 9.19 -7.18 -37.28
CA ASN A 256 8.53 -8.14 -38.16
C ASN A 256 7.76 -7.49 -39.32
N HIS A 257 7.88 -6.16 -39.50
CA HIS A 257 7.21 -5.41 -40.57
C HIS A 257 5.68 -5.54 -40.56
N GLU A 258 5.08 -5.63 -39.37
CA GLU A 258 3.62 -5.71 -39.19
C GLU A 258 2.92 -4.37 -39.47
N PHE A 259 3.67 -3.26 -39.57
CA PHE A 259 3.17 -1.94 -39.96
C PHE A 259 3.21 -1.73 -41.45
N GLU A 260 2.03 -1.63 -42.07
CA GLU A 260 1.85 -1.33 -43.47
C GLU A 260 1.52 0.14 -43.68
N VAL A 261 2.12 0.77 -44.70
CA VAL A 261 1.86 2.17 -45.05
C VAL A 261 1.00 2.23 -46.32
N TYR A 262 -0.18 2.79 -46.15
CA TYR A 262 -1.12 3.05 -47.25
C TYR A 262 -1.05 4.51 -47.66
N PHE A 263 -1.22 4.78 -48.97
CA PHE A 263 -1.16 6.13 -49.50
C PHE A 263 -2.53 6.56 -50.02
N GLN A 264 -3.17 7.46 -49.30
CA GLN A 264 -4.47 8.01 -49.68
C GLN A 264 -4.27 9.20 -50.61
N PRO A 265 -4.74 9.12 -51.89
CA PRO A 265 -4.49 10.18 -52.88
C PRO A 265 -5.27 11.47 -52.54
N LYS A 266 -4.60 12.62 -52.68
CA LYS A 266 -5.20 13.96 -52.54
C LYS A 266 -5.30 14.64 -53.91
N TYR A 267 -6.54 14.95 -54.30
CA TYR A 267 -6.85 15.60 -55.57
C TYR A 267 -7.16 17.08 -55.39
N SER A 268 -6.61 17.90 -56.30
CA SER A 268 -6.97 19.32 -56.36
C SER A 268 -8.30 19.49 -57.10
N THR A 269 -9.30 20.02 -56.41
CA THR A 269 -10.61 20.33 -57.02
C THR A 269 -10.51 21.38 -58.10
N LYS A 270 -9.60 22.39 -57.99
CA LYS A 270 -9.37 23.42 -58.98
C LYS A 270 -8.63 22.91 -60.21
N LYS A 271 -7.56 22.11 -60.00
CA LYS A 271 -6.69 21.64 -61.10
C LYS A 271 -7.12 20.27 -61.64
N LYS A 272 -8.10 19.61 -61.04
CA LYS A 272 -8.62 18.25 -61.37
C LYS A 272 -7.50 17.21 -61.57
N ARG A 273 -6.43 17.32 -60.76
CA ARG A 273 -5.28 16.42 -60.83
C ARG A 273 -4.80 16.01 -59.43
N LEU A 274 -4.16 14.86 -59.39
CA LEU A 274 -3.45 14.40 -58.19
C LEU A 274 -2.33 15.40 -57.87
N TYR A 275 -2.24 15.84 -56.58
CA TYR A 275 -1.17 16.72 -56.14
C TYR A 275 -0.38 16.15 -54.95
N GLY A 276 -0.84 15.08 -54.33
CA GLY A 276 -0.15 14.44 -53.23
C GLY A 276 -0.88 13.20 -52.72
N ALA A 277 -0.36 12.60 -51.71
CA ALA A 277 -0.99 11.52 -50.98
C ALA A 277 -0.69 11.68 -49.48
N GLU A 278 -1.56 11.16 -48.64
CA GLU A 278 -1.35 11.03 -47.22
C GLU A 278 -0.89 9.62 -46.89
N ALA A 279 0.23 9.49 -46.17
CA ALA A 279 0.72 8.21 -45.69
C ALA A 279 -0.04 7.81 -44.41
N LEU A 280 -0.77 6.71 -44.48
CA LEU A 280 -1.62 6.22 -43.39
C LEU A 280 -1.11 4.85 -42.96
N VAL A 281 -0.63 4.75 -41.74
CA VAL A 281 -0.14 3.49 -41.15
C VAL A 281 -1.31 2.58 -40.74
N ARG A 282 -1.11 1.28 -40.90
CA ARG A 282 -2.02 0.22 -40.47
C ARG A 282 -1.20 -0.86 -39.78
N TRP A 283 -1.62 -1.31 -38.62
CA TRP A 283 -0.96 -2.40 -37.91
C TRP A 283 -1.69 -3.70 -38.16
N LYS A 284 -1.02 -4.64 -38.82
CA LYS A 284 -1.51 -6.01 -39.02
C LYS A 284 -0.73 -6.95 -38.10
N SER A 285 -1.16 -7.01 -36.84
CA SER A 285 -0.53 -7.87 -35.87
C SER A 285 -0.73 -9.34 -36.18
N SER A 286 0.33 -10.10 -36.12
CA SER A 286 0.30 -11.57 -36.23
C SER A 286 -0.46 -12.23 -35.08
N LYS A 287 -0.50 -11.57 -33.90
CA LYS A 287 -1.15 -12.07 -32.68
C LYS A 287 -2.59 -11.55 -32.50
N LEU A 288 -2.82 -10.27 -32.82
CA LEU A 288 -4.09 -9.57 -32.55
C LEU A 288 -4.91 -9.26 -33.79
N GLY A 289 -4.41 -9.57 -34.98
CA GLY A 289 -5.05 -9.24 -36.23
C GLY A 289 -4.91 -7.76 -36.59
N SER A 290 -5.93 -7.18 -37.28
CA SER A 290 -5.90 -5.79 -37.73
C SER A 290 -6.25 -4.85 -36.59
N ILE A 291 -5.31 -3.96 -36.20
CA ILE A 291 -5.48 -2.99 -35.14
C ILE A 291 -5.68 -1.59 -35.75
N SER A 292 -6.70 -0.88 -35.27
CA SER A 292 -7.04 0.45 -35.76
C SER A 292 -6.00 1.50 -35.32
N PRO A 293 -5.62 2.46 -36.20
CA PRO A 293 -4.77 3.59 -35.80
C PRO A 293 -5.29 4.35 -34.59
N GLY A 294 -6.60 4.51 -34.46
CA GLY A 294 -7.22 5.13 -33.28
C GLY A 294 -7.03 4.37 -31.97
N GLU A 295 -6.64 3.09 -32.03
CA GLU A 295 -6.32 2.28 -30.84
C GLU A 295 -4.83 2.36 -30.51
N PHE A 296 -3.92 2.17 -31.46
CA PHE A 296 -2.50 2.05 -31.16
C PHE A 296 -1.75 3.38 -31.15
N ILE A 297 -2.08 4.36 -32.00
CA ILE A 297 -1.38 5.65 -32.03
C ILE A 297 -1.38 6.33 -30.64
N PRO A 298 -2.53 6.49 -29.95
CA PRO A 298 -2.53 7.10 -28.62
C PRO A 298 -1.70 6.35 -27.58
N VAL A 299 -1.55 5.02 -27.73
CA VAL A 299 -0.71 4.21 -26.84
C VAL A 299 0.77 4.51 -27.12
N LEU A 300 1.18 4.54 -28.40
CA LEU A 300 2.55 4.78 -28.79
C LEU A 300 3.01 6.23 -28.53
N GLU A 301 2.09 7.21 -28.65
CA GLU A 301 2.36 8.61 -28.26
C GLU A 301 2.75 8.71 -26.77
N ARG A 302 2.03 8.01 -25.89
CA ARG A 302 2.29 8.02 -24.46
C ARG A 302 3.58 7.33 -24.06
N SER A 303 3.92 6.21 -24.71
CA SER A 303 5.16 5.47 -24.46
C SER A 303 6.38 6.05 -25.17
N SER A 304 6.21 7.14 -25.94
CA SER A 304 7.23 7.73 -26.81
C SER A 304 7.65 6.84 -27.98
N ASN A 305 7.08 5.67 -28.15
CA ASN A 305 7.37 4.73 -29.26
C ASN A 305 6.84 5.26 -30.60
N ILE A 306 5.99 6.28 -30.58
CA ILE A 306 5.50 6.96 -31.79
C ILE A 306 6.65 7.52 -32.64
N ILE A 307 7.74 7.94 -32.03
CA ILE A 307 8.90 8.48 -32.74
C ILE A 307 9.51 7.43 -33.67
N GLU A 308 9.69 6.21 -33.17
CA GLU A 308 10.23 5.10 -33.96
C GLU A 308 9.27 4.68 -35.09
N LEU A 309 7.97 4.70 -34.81
CA LEU A 309 6.95 4.45 -35.84
C LEU A 309 6.97 5.53 -36.92
N ASP A 310 7.09 6.80 -36.55
CA ASP A 310 7.14 7.92 -37.49
C ASP A 310 8.40 7.83 -38.38
N GLU A 311 9.54 7.50 -37.82
CA GLU A 311 10.79 7.24 -38.61
C GLU A 311 10.59 6.08 -39.57
N TYR A 312 9.97 4.99 -39.14
CA TYR A 312 9.68 3.84 -40.00
C TYR A 312 8.78 4.22 -41.18
N VAL A 313 7.65 4.92 -40.89
CA VAL A 313 6.71 5.40 -41.91
C VAL A 313 7.39 6.38 -42.89
N PHE A 314 8.23 7.28 -42.37
CA PHE A 314 9.00 8.22 -43.20
C PHE A 314 9.91 7.51 -44.17
N VAL A 315 10.69 6.53 -43.70
CA VAL A 315 11.62 5.74 -44.56
C VAL A 315 10.86 5.01 -45.64
N ILE A 316 9.72 4.36 -45.34
CA ILE A 316 8.89 3.68 -46.33
C ILE A 316 8.34 4.67 -47.36
N THR A 317 7.86 5.82 -46.88
CA THR A 317 7.31 6.90 -47.74
C THR A 317 8.37 7.41 -48.69
N CYS A 318 9.60 7.66 -48.24
CA CYS A 318 10.72 8.09 -49.09
C CYS A 318 11.07 7.03 -50.17
N LYS A 319 11.12 5.73 -49.77
CA LYS A 319 11.34 4.64 -50.70
C LYS A 319 10.26 4.57 -51.78
N GLN A 320 9.01 4.80 -51.43
CA GLN A 320 7.90 4.79 -52.40
C GLN A 320 7.92 5.98 -53.34
N ILE A 321 8.19 7.19 -52.83
CA ILE A 321 8.36 8.40 -53.68
C ILE A 321 9.49 8.20 -54.71
N ARG A 322 10.61 7.58 -54.27
CA ARG A 322 11.73 7.28 -55.18
C ARG A 322 11.30 6.34 -56.33
N LYS A 323 10.45 5.34 -56.05
CA LYS A 323 9.92 4.42 -57.06
C LYS A 323 8.98 5.14 -58.06
N LEU A 324 8.26 6.18 -57.62
CA LEU A 324 7.32 6.93 -58.46
C LEU A 324 8.01 7.99 -59.34
N LYS A 325 9.28 8.33 -59.08
CA LYS A 325 10.07 9.32 -59.84
C LYS A 325 10.92 8.73 -60.97
N VAL A 326 10.78 7.44 -61.23
CA VAL A 326 11.52 6.75 -62.34
C VAL A 326 10.60 6.70 -63.62
#